data_7a02afd2809fc3def9ff195e64a09fbc
#
_entry.id   7a02afd2809fc3def9ff195e64a09fbc
#
_cell.length_a   1.000
_cell.length_b   1.000
_cell.length_c   1.000
_cell.angle_alpha   90.00
_cell.angle_beta   90.00
_cell.angle_gamma   90.00
#
_symmetry.space_group_name_H-M   'P 1'
#
loop_
_entity.id
_entity.type
_entity.pdbx_description
1 polymer ?
#
loop_
_entity_poly.entity_id
_entity_poly.type
_entity_poly.pdbx_seq_one_letter_code
_entity_poly.pdbx_strand_id
1 'polypeptide(L)'
;MLANWNPDDLPASQKREGADWYAVFNPEVQRVLDVELVHHLVHDSVVCCVRFSRDGKYLATGCNRSAQIFDVTTGQNVATLQDENVDKNGDLYIRSVCFSPDGKYLATGAEDKQIRVCGPAVTSLVIVDAALVRCYSELLRLTFFFFFLPLGVGHQCSDD
;
A
#
# COMPACT_ATOMS: atom_id res chain seq x y z
N MET A 1 -15.45 -11.46 14.96
CA MET A 1 -15.21 -12.80 14.38
C MET A 1 -15.70 -12.73 12.95
N LEU A 2 -14.86 -12.96 11.94
CA LEU A 2 -15.32 -13.05 10.56
C LEU A 2 -16.13 -14.34 10.45
N ALA A 3 -17.44 -14.21 10.28
CA ALA A 3 -18.31 -15.37 10.10
C ALA A 3 -17.94 -16.05 8.77
N ASN A 4 -17.87 -17.36 8.79
CA ASN A 4 -17.60 -18.17 7.60
C ASN A 4 -18.91 -18.28 6.78
N TRP A 5 -19.28 -17.17 6.12
CA TRP A 5 -20.48 -17.14 5.28
C TRP A 5 -20.16 -17.70 3.88
N ASN A 6 -20.85 -18.76 3.51
CA ASN A 6 -20.78 -19.25 2.16
C ASN A 6 -21.66 -18.35 1.25
N PRO A 7 -21.08 -17.72 0.22
CA PRO A 7 -21.84 -16.85 -0.70
C PRO A 7 -23.05 -17.53 -1.34
N ASP A 8 -22.97 -18.84 -1.57
CA ASP A 8 -24.05 -19.61 -2.23
C ASP A 8 -25.30 -19.74 -1.36
N ASP A 9 -25.13 -19.67 -0.04
CA ASP A 9 -26.22 -19.82 0.93
C ASP A 9 -26.89 -18.47 1.27
N LEU A 10 -26.39 -17.36 0.74
CA LEU A 10 -26.88 -16.02 1.07
C LEU A 10 -27.92 -15.52 0.05
N PRO A 11 -28.98 -14.84 0.53
CA PRO A 11 -29.95 -14.23 -0.35
C PRO A 11 -29.32 -13.09 -1.18
N ALA A 12 -29.86 -12.83 -2.37
CA ALA A 12 -29.36 -11.80 -3.29
C ALA A 12 -29.30 -10.39 -2.67
N SER A 13 -30.12 -10.10 -1.65
CA SER A 13 -30.09 -8.84 -0.92
C SER A 13 -28.84 -8.64 -0.04
N GLN A 14 -28.16 -9.73 0.30
CA GLN A 14 -26.98 -9.74 1.15
C GLN A 14 -25.67 -9.92 0.38
N LYS A 15 -25.72 -10.00 -0.95
CA LYS A 15 -24.55 -10.14 -1.80
C LYS A 15 -24.62 -9.27 -3.05
N ARG A 16 -23.46 -8.98 -3.60
CA ARG A 16 -23.26 -8.45 -4.95
C ARG A 16 -22.29 -9.38 -5.65
N GLU A 17 -22.59 -9.71 -6.89
CA GLU A 17 -21.77 -10.61 -7.71
C GLU A 17 -21.46 -9.95 -9.05
N GLY A 18 -20.23 -10.08 -9.50
CA GLY A 18 -19.78 -9.79 -10.85
C GLY A 18 -19.33 -11.09 -11.54
N ALA A 19 -18.66 -10.95 -12.69
CA ALA A 19 -18.20 -12.11 -13.46
C ALA A 19 -17.12 -12.94 -12.73
N ASP A 20 -16.26 -12.25 -11.94
CA ASP A 20 -15.08 -12.84 -11.28
C ASP A 20 -14.89 -12.32 -9.85
N TRP A 21 -15.89 -11.67 -9.28
CA TRP A 21 -15.85 -11.16 -7.91
C TRP A 21 -17.21 -11.25 -7.22
N TYR A 22 -17.19 -11.27 -5.91
CA TYR A 22 -18.39 -11.09 -5.09
C TYR A 22 -18.09 -10.29 -3.82
N ALA A 23 -19.12 -9.65 -3.29
CA ALA A 23 -19.11 -9.00 -1.99
C ALA A 23 -20.27 -9.48 -1.14
N VAL A 24 -20.02 -9.76 0.13
CA VAL A 24 -21.03 -10.19 1.10
C VAL A 24 -21.23 -9.08 2.12
N PHE A 25 -22.48 -8.72 2.37
CA PHE A 25 -22.85 -7.71 3.35
C PHE A 25 -23.19 -8.39 4.69
N ASN A 26 -22.75 -7.80 5.79
CA ASN A 26 -23.07 -8.29 7.12
C ASN A 26 -24.60 -8.19 7.36
N PRO A 27 -25.33 -9.31 7.56
CA PRO A 27 -26.77 -9.30 7.76
C PRO A 27 -27.19 -8.65 9.10
N GLU A 28 -26.29 -8.57 10.07
CA GLU A 28 -26.56 -7.98 11.39
C GLU A 28 -26.48 -6.44 11.40
N VAL A 29 -26.01 -5.84 10.31
CA VAL A 29 -25.82 -4.39 10.20
C VAL A 29 -26.68 -3.84 9.09
N GLN A 30 -27.37 -2.73 9.36
CA GLN A 30 -28.14 -2.05 8.33
C GLN A 30 -27.23 -1.62 7.18
N ARG A 31 -27.52 -2.05 5.97
CA ARG A 31 -26.78 -1.71 4.76
C ARG A 31 -26.97 -0.24 4.43
N VAL A 32 -25.91 0.55 4.50
CA VAL A 32 -25.86 1.97 4.15
C VAL A 32 -24.91 2.26 2.98
N LEU A 33 -24.10 1.26 2.58
CA LEU A 33 -23.13 1.34 1.49
C LEU A 33 -23.46 0.30 0.43
N ASP A 34 -23.14 0.61 -0.80
CA ASP A 34 -23.12 -0.31 -1.91
C ASP A 34 -21.70 -0.50 -2.44
N VAL A 35 -21.45 -1.59 -3.16
CA VAL A 35 -20.14 -1.96 -3.70
C VAL A 35 -20.29 -2.25 -5.18
N GLU A 36 -19.39 -1.68 -5.97
CA GLU A 36 -19.30 -1.88 -7.40
C GLU A 36 -17.83 -1.99 -7.81
N LEU A 37 -17.52 -2.90 -8.73
CA LEU A 37 -16.19 -3.01 -9.32
C LEU A 37 -15.99 -1.88 -10.33
N VAL A 38 -15.05 -0.97 -10.05
CA VAL A 38 -14.71 0.15 -10.94
C VAL A 38 -13.56 -0.23 -11.87
N HIS A 39 -12.48 -0.77 -11.33
CA HIS A 39 -11.29 -1.15 -12.11
C HIS A 39 -10.73 -2.49 -11.65
N HIS A 40 -10.14 -3.22 -12.58
CA HIS A 40 -9.31 -4.39 -12.32
C HIS A 40 -7.86 -4.05 -12.72
N LEU A 41 -7.00 -3.84 -11.73
CA LEU A 41 -5.61 -3.44 -11.91
C LEU A 41 -4.70 -4.67 -11.84
N VAL A 42 -4.18 -5.09 -12.99
CA VAL A 42 -3.35 -6.30 -13.09
C VAL A 42 -1.92 -6.00 -12.66
N HIS A 43 -1.32 -6.93 -11.91
CA HIS A 43 0.06 -6.86 -11.43
C HIS A 43 0.78 -8.18 -11.72
N ASP A 44 2.09 -8.10 -11.94
CA ASP A 44 2.93 -9.28 -12.24
C ASP A 44 3.29 -10.09 -10.98
N SER A 45 3.02 -9.55 -9.80
CA SER A 45 3.31 -10.19 -8.52
C SER A 45 2.28 -9.84 -7.46
N VAL A 46 2.42 -10.41 -6.27
CA VAL A 46 1.52 -10.15 -5.14
C VAL A 46 1.56 -8.68 -4.75
N VAL A 47 0.38 -8.06 -4.64
CA VAL A 47 0.20 -6.72 -4.10
C VAL A 47 0.21 -6.79 -2.58
N CYS A 48 1.24 -6.21 -1.96
CA CYS A 48 1.43 -6.25 -0.50
C CYS A 48 0.80 -5.05 0.22
N CYS A 49 0.66 -3.92 -0.48
CA CYS A 49 0.08 -2.71 0.09
C CYS A 49 -0.56 -1.84 -0.99
N VAL A 50 -1.55 -1.07 -0.57
CA VAL A 50 -2.25 -0.09 -1.40
C VAL A 50 -2.50 1.19 -0.61
N ARG A 51 -2.49 2.35 -1.29
CA ARG A 51 -2.80 3.63 -0.67
C ARG A 51 -3.34 4.61 -1.70
N PHE A 52 -4.46 5.27 -1.38
CA PHE A 52 -4.93 6.42 -2.15
C PHE A 52 -4.11 7.67 -1.83
N SER A 53 -3.96 8.55 -2.82
CA SER A 53 -3.52 9.92 -2.59
C SER A 53 -4.57 10.68 -1.79
N ARG A 54 -4.17 11.77 -1.12
CA ARG A 54 -5.06 12.55 -0.27
C ARG A 54 -6.26 13.14 -1.01
N ASP A 55 -6.07 13.50 -2.26
CA ASP A 55 -7.11 14.05 -3.14
C ASP A 55 -7.94 12.97 -3.85
N GLY A 56 -7.62 11.68 -3.64
CA GLY A 56 -8.31 10.54 -4.24
C GLY A 56 -8.06 10.34 -5.74
N LYS A 57 -7.15 11.10 -6.36
CA LYS A 57 -6.90 10.99 -7.81
C LYS A 57 -6.02 9.81 -8.18
N TYR A 58 -5.15 9.40 -7.28
CA TYR A 58 -4.17 8.34 -7.53
C TYR A 58 -4.29 7.23 -6.51
N LEU A 59 -4.01 6.01 -6.95
CA LEU A 59 -3.83 4.82 -6.14
C LEU A 59 -2.41 4.32 -6.32
N ALA A 60 -1.65 4.20 -5.23
CA ALA A 60 -0.35 3.54 -5.22
C ALA A 60 -0.47 2.10 -4.72
N THR A 61 0.24 1.20 -5.37
CA THR A 61 0.36 -0.21 -4.98
C THR A 61 1.84 -0.57 -4.81
N GLY A 62 2.14 -1.45 -3.85
CA GLY A 62 3.47 -2.01 -3.66
C GLY A 62 3.48 -3.51 -3.91
N CYS A 63 4.38 -3.94 -4.77
CA CYS A 63 4.56 -5.33 -5.22
C CYS A 63 5.99 -5.80 -4.96
N ASN A 64 6.37 -6.93 -5.58
CA ASN A 64 7.76 -7.34 -5.62
C ASN A 64 8.58 -6.38 -6.48
N ARG A 65 9.56 -5.69 -5.89
CA ARG A 65 10.53 -4.76 -6.51
C ARG A 65 9.94 -3.52 -7.17
N SER A 66 8.63 -3.36 -7.23
CA SER A 66 8.00 -2.23 -7.89
C SER A 66 6.87 -1.64 -7.08
N ALA A 67 6.74 -0.31 -7.14
CA ALA A 67 5.53 0.39 -6.79
C ALA A 67 4.91 0.97 -8.05
N GLN A 68 3.59 0.86 -8.18
CA GLN A 68 2.86 1.36 -9.33
C GLN A 68 1.87 2.42 -8.87
N ILE A 69 1.67 3.43 -9.70
CA ILE A 69 0.72 4.51 -9.45
C ILE A 69 -0.31 4.49 -10.58
N PHE A 70 -1.58 4.43 -10.20
CA PHE A 70 -2.71 4.41 -11.12
C PHE A 70 -3.56 5.66 -10.96
N ASP A 71 -4.04 6.19 -12.06
CA ASP A 71 -5.11 7.19 -12.06
C ASP A 71 -6.44 6.50 -11.71
N VAL A 72 -7.11 6.97 -10.66
CA VAL A 72 -8.33 6.36 -10.13
C VAL A 72 -9.51 6.50 -11.09
N THR A 73 -9.53 7.56 -11.89
CA THR A 73 -10.64 7.81 -12.83
C THR A 73 -10.56 6.89 -14.05
N THR A 74 -9.35 6.71 -14.58
CA THR A 74 -9.15 5.96 -15.82
C THR A 74 -8.69 4.52 -15.62
N GLY A 75 -8.17 4.18 -14.43
CA GLY A 75 -7.54 2.89 -14.15
C GLY A 75 -6.16 2.72 -14.83
N GLN A 76 -5.63 3.76 -15.48
CA GLN A 76 -4.36 3.67 -16.19
C GLN A 76 -3.18 3.75 -15.22
N ASN A 77 -2.15 2.93 -15.49
CA ASN A 77 -0.87 3.04 -14.82
C ASN A 77 -0.17 4.31 -15.33
N VAL A 78 0.06 5.28 -14.44
CA VAL A 78 0.72 6.55 -14.75
C VAL A 78 2.21 6.55 -14.41
N ALA A 79 2.64 5.67 -13.51
CA ALA A 79 4.05 5.51 -13.16
C ALA A 79 4.32 4.14 -12.56
N THR A 80 5.48 3.58 -12.93
CA THR A 80 6.06 2.37 -12.31
C THR A 80 7.43 2.73 -11.75
N LEU A 81 7.59 2.60 -10.45
CA LEU A 81 8.79 2.94 -9.72
C LEU A 81 9.54 1.66 -9.39
N GLN A 82 10.76 1.51 -9.91
CA GLN A 82 11.64 0.37 -9.68
C GLN A 82 13.05 0.89 -9.35
N ASP A 83 13.74 0.18 -8.48
CA ASP A 83 15.16 0.44 -8.21
C ASP A 83 16.00 -0.49 -9.07
N GLU A 84 16.68 0.07 -10.09
CA GLU A 84 17.51 -0.69 -11.02
C GLU A 84 18.80 -1.21 -10.38
N ASN A 85 19.20 -0.65 -9.23
CA ASN A 85 20.44 -1.03 -8.52
C ASN A 85 20.24 -2.21 -7.57
N VAL A 86 19.02 -2.67 -7.37
CA VAL A 86 18.74 -3.84 -6.52
C VAL A 86 19.07 -5.11 -7.28
N ASP A 87 19.79 -6.04 -6.62
CA ASP A 87 20.08 -7.35 -7.15
C ASP A 87 18.79 -8.03 -7.65
N LYS A 88 18.82 -8.49 -8.89
CA LYS A 88 17.67 -9.14 -9.55
C LYS A 88 17.39 -10.54 -9.01
N ASN A 89 18.29 -11.08 -8.21
CA ASN A 89 18.15 -12.39 -7.60
C ASN A 89 17.47 -12.26 -6.21
N GLY A 90 16.29 -12.80 -6.10
CA GLY A 90 15.52 -12.84 -4.84
C GLY A 90 14.33 -11.89 -4.81
N ASP A 91 13.49 -12.05 -3.82
CA ASP A 91 12.31 -11.23 -3.60
C ASP A 91 12.65 -9.96 -2.83
N LEU A 92 12.03 -8.87 -3.22
CA LEU A 92 12.11 -7.59 -2.52
C LEU A 92 10.71 -6.96 -2.48
N TYR A 93 9.88 -7.44 -1.59
CA TYR A 93 8.53 -6.95 -1.49
C TYR A 93 8.47 -5.55 -0.87
N ILE A 94 7.74 -4.66 -1.53
CA ILE A 94 7.38 -3.35 -1.00
C ILE A 94 6.19 -3.54 -0.07
N ARG A 95 6.43 -3.38 1.24
CA ARG A 95 5.44 -3.64 2.30
C ARG A 95 4.60 -2.43 2.66
N SER A 96 5.05 -1.24 2.30
CA SER A 96 4.33 0.00 2.58
C SER A 96 4.55 1.04 1.50
N VAL A 97 3.50 1.78 1.17
CA VAL A 97 3.53 2.96 0.30
C VAL A 97 2.76 4.10 0.94
N CYS A 98 3.22 5.32 0.77
CA CYS A 98 2.56 6.51 1.31
C CYS A 98 2.83 7.73 0.44
N PHE A 99 1.78 8.44 0.05
CA PHE A 99 1.91 9.74 -0.59
C PHE A 99 2.27 10.83 0.42
N SER A 100 3.06 11.81 -0.01
CA SER A 100 3.22 13.05 0.74
C SER A 100 1.89 13.81 0.82
N PRO A 101 1.69 14.69 1.83
CA PRO A 101 0.43 15.42 2.00
C PRO A 101 0.05 16.30 0.81
N ASP A 102 1.05 16.78 0.05
CA ASP A 102 0.88 17.58 -1.17
C ASP A 102 0.76 16.74 -2.45
N GLY A 103 0.84 15.40 -2.33
CA GLY A 103 0.72 14.45 -3.43
C GLY A 103 1.93 14.42 -4.39
N LYS A 104 3.01 15.17 -4.12
CA LYS A 104 4.15 15.28 -5.04
C LYS A 104 5.15 14.13 -4.91
N TYR A 105 5.17 13.45 -3.77
CA TYR A 105 6.12 12.39 -3.49
C TYR A 105 5.40 11.12 -3.08
N LEU A 106 6.01 9.98 -3.39
CA LEU A 106 5.64 8.67 -2.88
C LEU A 106 6.82 8.09 -2.11
N ALA A 107 6.61 7.72 -0.87
CA ALA A 107 7.56 6.96 -0.08
C ALA A 107 7.19 5.47 -0.10
N THR A 108 8.19 4.60 -0.25
CA THR A 108 8.05 3.15 -0.23
C THR A 108 8.96 2.56 0.82
N GLY A 109 8.48 1.58 1.57
CA GLY A 109 9.27 0.79 2.52
C GLY A 109 9.30 -0.67 2.09
N ALA A 110 10.50 -1.24 1.93
CA ALA A 110 10.71 -2.59 1.43
C ALA A 110 11.46 -3.49 2.44
N GLU A 111 11.55 -4.78 2.14
CA GLU A 111 12.16 -5.79 3.02
C GLU A 111 13.67 -5.64 3.16
N ASP A 112 14.34 -4.90 2.28
CA ASP A 112 15.75 -4.53 2.40
C ASP A 112 16.02 -3.48 3.50
N LYS A 113 14.99 -3.11 4.27
CA LYS A 113 15.04 -2.09 5.34
C LYS A 113 15.33 -0.68 4.83
N GLN A 114 15.14 -0.44 3.54
CA GLN A 114 15.31 0.88 2.94
C GLN A 114 13.96 1.55 2.70
N ILE A 115 13.96 2.87 2.85
CA ILE A 115 12.85 3.73 2.46
C ILE A 115 13.31 4.52 1.23
N ARG A 116 12.51 4.45 0.18
CA ARG A 116 12.75 5.17 -1.07
C ARG A 116 11.68 6.23 -1.24
N VAL A 117 12.10 7.44 -1.61
CA VAL A 117 11.18 8.55 -1.87
C VAL A 117 11.30 8.95 -3.32
N CYS A 118 10.20 8.91 -4.05
CA CYS A 118 10.09 9.25 -5.46
C CYS A 118 9.13 10.43 -5.64
N GLY A 119 9.42 11.31 -6.61
CA GLY A 119 8.55 12.44 -6.95
C GLY A 119 8.50 12.70 -8.45
N PRO A 120 7.50 13.46 -8.95
CA PRO A 120 7.27 13.68 -10.38
C PRO A 120 8.39 14.44 -11.10
N ALA A 121 9.24 15.16 -10.38
CA ALA A 121 10.44 15.81 -10.91
C ALA A 121 11.72 14.99 -10.67
N VAL A 122 11.62 13.83 -10.03
CA VAL A 122 12.77 13.04 -9.61
C VAL A 122 12.65 11.69 -10.32
N THR A 123 13.29 11.58 -11.46
CA THR A 123 13.60 10.29 -12.09
C THR A 123 14.64 9.50 -11.27
N SER A 124 15.19 10.09 -10.21
CA SER A 124 16.14 9.46 -9.31
C SER A 124 15.46 9.08 -7.99
N LEU A 125 15.51 7.81 -7.69
CA LEU A 125 15.14 7.22 -6.42
C LEU A 125 16.08 7.76 -5.32
N VAL A 126 15.55 8.45 -4.33
CA VAL A 126 16.32 8.85 -3.16
C VAL A 126 16.22 7.72 -2.14
N ILE A 127 17.33 7.06 -1.89
CA ILE A 127 17.41 6.02 -0.85
C ILE A 127 17.71 6.71 0.48
N VAL A 128 16.83 6.52 1.46
CA VAL A 128 17.02 7.03 2.81
C VAL A 128 17.09 5.84 3.76
N ASP A 129 18.16 5.72 4.52
CA ASP A 129 18.28 4.71 5.57
C ASP A 129 17.18 4.94 6.62
N ALA A 130 16.47 3.87 7.00
CA ALA A 130 15.39 3.92 7.97
C ALA A 130 15.83 4.53 9.33
N ALA A 131 17.11 4.47 9.68
CA ALA A 131 17.66 5.12 10.86
C ALA A 131 17.60 6.66 10.79
N LEU A 132 17.67 7.25 9.59
CA LEU A 132 17.59 8.70 9.39
C LEU A 132 16.16 9.23 9.41
N VAL A 133 15.15 8.39 9.16
CA VAL A 133 13.73 8.80 9.15
C VAL A 133 13.24 9.23 10.52
N ARG A 134 13.87 8.78 11.60
CA ARG A 134 13.58 9.28 12.95
C ARG A 134 13.86 10.77 13.12
N CYS A 135 14.83 11.33 12.39
CA CYS A 135 15.14 12.76 12.43
C CYS A 135 14.23 13.62 11.55
N TYR A 136 13.64 13.03 10.51
CA TYR A 136 12.73 13.73 9.58
C TYR A 136 11.24 13.65 9.96
N SER A 137 10.89 12.94 11.02
CA SER A 137 9.50 12.79 11.48
C SER A 137 8.84 14.11 11.90
N GLU A 138 9.61 15.14 12.22
CA GLU A 138 9.07 16.48 12.47
C GLU A 138 8.70 17.24 11.18
N LEU A 139 9.35 16.94 10.06
CA LEU A 139 9.05 17.55 8.76
C LEU A 139 7.96 16.79 8.00
N LEU A 140 7.82 15.51 8.22
CA LEU A 140 6.75 14.65 7.71
C LEU A 140 5.74 14.34 8.83
N ARG A 141 5.22 15.37 9.46
CA ARG A 141 4.07 15.23 10.36
C ARG A 141 2.96 14.57 9.59
N LEU A 142 2.93 13.27 9.55
CA LEU A 142 1.70 12.49 9.38
C LEU A 142 1.98 11.08 8.85
N THR A 143 1.54 10.11 9.58
CA THR A 143 1.13 8.77 9.13
C THR A 143 2.18 7.66 9.03
N PHE A 144 3.47 7.89 9.23
CA PHE A 144 4.42 6.78 9.29
C PHE A 144 4.45 6.03 10.65
N PHE A 145 3.69 6.51 11.66
CA PHE A 145 3.87 6.06 13.04
C PHE A 145 3.16 4.75 13.42
N PHE A 146 2.41 4.10 12.54
CA PHE A 146 1.56 2.96 12.97
C PHE A 146 1.92 1.58 12.43
N PHE A 147 3.00 1.37 11.68
CA PHE A 147 3.28 0.04 11.12
C PHE A 147 4.71 -0.50 11.24
N PHE A 148 5.59 0.11 12.02
CA PHE A 148 6.87 -0.50 12.38
C PHE A 148 6.93 -0.78 13.88
N LEU A 149 6.20 -1.79 14.35
CA LEU A 149 6.57 -2.51 15.56
C LEU A 149 7.55 -3.62 15.14
N PRO A 150 8.82 -3.57 15.57
CA PRO A 150 9.69 -4.70 15.38
C PRO A 150 9.21 -5.84 16.27
N LEU A 151 8.96 -6.99 15.67
CA LEU A 151 8.98 -8.26 16.39
C LEU A 151 10.36 -8.38 17.05
N GLY A 152 10.36 -8.32 18.36
CA GLY A 152 11.36 -8.45 19.36
C GLY A 152 12.80 -8.79 18.92
N VAL A 153 13.71 -7.84 19.14
CA VAL A 153 15.04 -8.16 19.65
C VAL A 153 15.34 -7.12 20.74
N GLY A 154 15.36 -7.58 21.98
CA GLY A 154 15.79 -6.79 23.12
C GLY A 154 17.25 -6.42 22.96
N HIS A 155 17.53 -5.13 22.95
CA HIS A 155 18.83 -4.60 23.33
C HIS A 155 18.62 -3.76 24.58
N GLN A 156 19.08 -4.33 25.70
CA GLN A 156 19.34 -3.64 26.93
C GLN A 156 20.38 -2.55 26.66
N CYS A 157 20.02 -1.29 26.86
CA CYS A 157 21.00 -0.25 27.11
C CYS A 157 21.52 -0.47 28.52
N SER A 158 22.81 -0.77 28.67
CA SER A 158 23.57 -0.60 29.90
C SER A 158 24.02 0.84 29.95
N ASP A 159 23.55 1.58 30.94
CA ASP A 159 24.16 2.82 31.40
C ASP A 159 25.54 2.50 32.01
N ASP A 160 26.58 3.14 31.54
CA ASP A 160 27.82 3.54 32.25
C ASP A 160 28.30 4.88 31.69
#